data_75c4b7bd5a1523e1b3df010ffadc56f3
#
_entry.id   75c4b7bd5a1523e1b3df010ffadc56f3
#
_cell.length_a   1.000
_cell.length_b   1.000
_cell.length_c   1.000
_cell.angle_alpha   90.00
_cell.angle_beta   90.00
_cell.angle_gamma   90.00
#
_symmetry.space_group_name_H-M   'P 1'
#
loop_
_entity.id
_entity.type
_entity.pdbx_description
1 polymer ?
#
loop_
_entity_poly.entity_id
_entity_poly.type
_entity_poly.pdbx_seq_one_letter_code
_entity_poly.pdbx_strand_id
1 'polypeptide(L)'
;LFCRERDPQMEIWHGGRAPPQGAMERYGVENAHPITEIDQRLPSLLENSEQIFYAIGYNPDFDRRVMDWLNQVRGKGRSGVRAPAMFVALDHLLHAMRLCKAPEEIAVMRESARIAAEAHCQAMRICRPGMMEYPLEAETLHTFVQNGAGWSYPSIVGGGDNSCILHYTENNAPLRDGDIVLIDAGAELDGYASDITRSFPVNGRFSG
;
A
#
# COMPACT_ATOMS: atom_id res chain seq x y z
N LEU A 1 4.49 -15.12 -13.79
CA LEU A 1 5.08 -14.62 -12.56
C LEU A 1 6.49 -15.18 -12.39
N PHE A 2 7.46 -14.33 -11.98
CA PHE A 2 8.78 -14.78 -11.53
C PHE A 2 8.84 -14.58 -10.01
N CYS A 3 9.12 -15.63 -9.25
CA CYS A 3 9.13 -15.60 -7.79
C CYS A 3 10.42 -16.20 -7.21
N ARG A 4 10.71 -15.81 -5.97
CA ARG A 4 11.86 -16.35 -5.25
C ARG A 4 11.58 -17.80 -4.87
N GLU A 5 12.62 -18.63 -4.93
CA GLU A 5 12.57 -20.00 -4.44
C GLU A 5 12.46 -20.03 -2.91
N ARG A 6 12.06 -21.17 -2.38
CA ARG A 6 12.08 -21.42 -0.94
C ARG A 6 13.52 -21.38 -0.43
N ASP A 7 13.66 -20.78 0.72
CA ASP A 7 14.92 -20.73 1.46
C ASP A 7 14.62 -21.15 2.92
N PRO A 8 14.85 -22.41 3.28
CA PRO A 8 14.51 -22.92 4.61
C PRO A 8 15.14 -22.15 5.78
N GLN A 9 16.33 -21.57 5.57
CA GLN A 9 16.98 -20.76 6.58
C GLN A 9 16.29 -19.42 6.77
N MET A 10 15.90 -18.76 5.66
CA MET A 10 15.20 -17.49 5.71
C MET A 10 13.73 -17.65 6.12
N GLU A 11 13.12 -18.82 5.85
CA GLU A 11 11.75 -19.13 6.27
C GLU A 11 11.60 -19.23 7.80
N ILE A 12 12.67 -19.57 8.51
CA ILE A 12 12.70 -19.53 9.98
C ILE A 12 12.48 -18.12 10.52
N TRP A 13 13.00 -17.11 9.81
CA TRP A 13 12.94 -15.71 10.24
C TRP A 13 11.74 -14.95 9.68
N HIS A 14 11.28 -15.27 8.47
CA HIS A 14 10.31 -14.46 7.74
C HIS A 14 9.04 -15.21 7.34
N GLY A 15 8.89 -16.47 7.78
CA GLY A 15 7.78 -17.33 7.36
C GLY A 15 7.96 -17.91 5.96
N GLY A 16 7.06 -18.81 5.57
CA GLY A 16 7.13 -19.57 4.33
C GLY A 16 6.95 -18.70 3.09
N ARG A 17 7.77 -18.95 2.07
CA ARG A 17 7.61 -18.38 0.72
C ARG A 17 6.84 -19.38 -0.16
N ALA A 18 5.94 -18.87 -1.00
CA ALA A 18 5.29 -19.69 -2.00
C ALA A 18 6.29 -20.01 -3.14
N PRO A 19 6.65 -21.29 -3.37
CA PRO A 19 7.42 -21.67 -4.55
C PRO A 19 6.58 -21.44 -5.82
N PRO A 20 7.14 -21.57 -7.04
CA PRO A 20 6.38 -21.29 -8.27
C PRO A 20 5.00 -21.94 -8.32
N GLN A 21 4.89 -23.22 -7.95
CA GLN A 21 3.59 -23.91 -7.92
C GLN A 21 2.63 -23.33 -6.88
N GLY A 22 3.08 -23.09 -5.66
CA GLY A 22 2.27 -22.46 -4.62
C GLY A 22 1.91 -21.01 -4.95
N ALA A 23 2.75 -20.32 -5.73
CA ALA A 23 2.46 -18.98 -6.22
C ALA A 23 1.32 -18.97 -7.27
N MET A 24 1.26 -20.00 -8.15
CA MET A 24 0.14 -20.16 -9.09
C MET A 24 -1.18 -20.34 -8.34
N GLU A 25 -1.21 -21.20 -7.34
CA GLU A 25 -2.40 -21.45 -6.52
C GLU A 25 -2.83 -20.22 -5.73
N ARG A 26 -1.85 -19.54 -5.11
CA ARG A 26 -2.11 -18.39 -4.21
C ARG A 26 -2.53 -17.12 -4.95
N TYR A 27 -1.96 -16.86 -6.12
CA TYR A 27 -2.14 -15.61 -6.86
C TYR A 27 -2.96 -15.78 -8.15
N GLY A 28 -3.40 -17.00 -8.47
CA GLY A 28 -4.21 -17.28 -9.65
C GLY A 28 -3.51 -17.00 -10.98
N VAL A 29 -2.17 -17.06 -11.01
CA VAL A 29 -1.42 -16.85 -12.25
C VAL A 29 -1.29 -18.16 -13.01
N GLU A 30 -1.38 -18.11 -14.35
CA GLU A 30 -1.29 -19.29 -15.21
C GLU A 30 0.10 -19.94 -15.22
N ASN A 31 1.15 -19.12 -15.08
CA ASN A 31 2.54 -19.57 -15.12
C ASN A 31 3.38 -18.86 -14.05
N ALA A 32 4.19 -19.61 -13.33
CA ALA A 32 5.18 -19.10 -12.41
C ALA A 32 6.52 -19.79 -12.59
N HIS A 33 7.60 -19.04 -12.46
CA HIS A 33 8.98 -19.52 -12.67
C HIS A 33 9.88 -18.98 -11.55
N PRO A 34 10.99 -19.67 -11.23
CA PRO A 34 12.02 -19.12 -10.36
C PRO A 34 12.57 -17.81 -10.90
N ILE A 35 12.79 -16.84 -10.02
CA ILE A 35 13.38 -15.55 -10.42
C ILE A 35 14.79 -15.69 -11.01
N THR A 36 15.49 -16.75 -10.65
CA THR A 36 16.82 -17.09 -11.20
C THR A 36 16.80 -17.41 -12.68
N GLU A 37 15.64 -17.79 -13.23
CA GLU A 37 15.46 -18.12 -14.64
C GLU A 37 15.01 -16.93 -15.51
N ILE A 38 14.84 -15.74 -14.92
CA ILE A 38 14.25 -14.59 -15.61
C ILE A 38 15.06 -14.18 -16.86
N ASP A 39 16.39 -14.16 -16.77
CA ASP A 39 17.26 -13.76 -17.88
C ASP A 39 17.24 -14.75 -19.05
N GLN A 40 16.89 -16.01 -18.77
CA GLN A 40 16.80 -17.05 -19.80
C GLN A 40 15.41 -17.08 -20.45
N ARG A 41 14.36 -16.86 -19.66
CA ARG A 41 12.98 -17.02 -20.12
C ARG A 41 12.36 -15.74 -20.68
N LEU A 42 12.70 -14.59 -20.11
CA LEU A 42 12.03 -13.35 -20.50
C LEU A 42 12.29 -12.95 -21.97
N PRO A 43 13.49 -13.12 -22.55
CA PRO A 43 13.68 -12.86 -23.96
C PRO A 43 12.68 -13.62 -24.86
N SER A 44 12.43 -14.91 -24.60
CA SER A 44 11.49 -15.70 -25.41
C SER A 44 10.03 -15.26 -25.24
N LEU A 45 9.66 -14.73 -24.08
CA LEU A 45 8.32 -14.16 -23.83
C LEU A 45 8.10 -12.82 -24.55
N LEU A 46 9.18 -12.12 -24.90
CA LEU A 46 9.15 -10.86 -25.63
C LEU A 46 9.14 -11.06 -27.16
N GLU A 47 9.45 -12.26 -27.65
CA GLU A 47 9.47 -12.55 -29.09
C GLU A 47 8.11 -12.34 -29.73
N ASN A 48 8.08 -11.62 -30.85
CA ASN A 48 6.89 -11.31 -31.64
C ASN A 48 5.79 -10.53 -30.91
N SER A 49 6.10 -9.96 -29.74
CA SER A 49 5.23 -9.01 -29.09
C SER A 49 5.32 -7.65 -29.77
N GLU A 50 4.23 -6.91 -29.85
CA GLU A 50 4.20 -5.57 -30.45
C GLU A 50 4.72 -4.50 -29.50
N GLN A 51 4.41 -4.65 -28.21
CA GLN A 51 4.69 -3.64 -27.19
C GLN A 51 5.01 -4.27 -25.84
N ILE A 52 5.69 -3.50 -25.00
CA ILE A 52 5.97 -3.83 -23.61
C ILE A 52 5.36 -2.76 -22.74
N PHE A 53 4.57 -3.16 -21.74
CA PHE A 53 4.14 -2.30 -20.66
C PHE A 53 5.16 -2.39 -19.52
N TYR A 54 5.84 -1.29 -19.25
CA TYR A 54 6.94 -1.29 -18.30
C TYR A 54 7.12 0.07 -17.63
N ALA A 55 7.39 0.06 -16.32
CA ALA A 55 7.68 1.26 -15.52
C ALA A 55 9.15 1.67 -15.70
N ILE A 56 9.48 2.22 -16.87
CA ILE A 56 10.85 2.65 -17.23
C ILE A 56 11.29 3.84 -16.36
N GLY A 57 12.55 3.82 -15.93
CA GLY A 57 13.16 4.92 -15.17
C GLY A 57 13.08 4.76 -13.65
N TYR A 58 12.28 3.85 -13.12
CA TYR A 58 12.16 3.64 -11.67
C TYR A 58 13.31 2.81 -11.08
N ASN A 59 13.90 1.93 -11.87
CA ASN A 59 15.02 1.08 -11.45
C ASN A 59 16.05 0.95 -12.58
N PRO A 60 17.15 1.74 -12.55
CA PRO A 60 18.15 1.76 -13.62
C PRO A 60 18.82 0.41 -13.90
N ASP A 61 18.99 -0.44 -12.88
CA ASP A 61 19.59 -1.77 -13.09
C ASP A 61 18.61 -2.71 -13.78
N PHE A 62 17.33 -2.61 -13.46
CA PHE A 62 16.31 -3.39 -14.16
C PHE A 62 16.07 -2.87 -15.57
N ASP A 63 16.11 -1.56 -15.79
CA ASP A 63 16.03 -0.92 -17.11
C ASP A 63 17.12 -1.47 -18.04
N ARG A 64 18.36 -1.59 -17.54
CA ARG A 64 19.48 -2.16 -18.28
C ARG A 64 19.20 -3.62 -18.68
N ARG A 65 18.69 -4.43 -17.76
CA ARG A 65 18.32 -5.81 -18.04
C ARG A 65 17.24 -5.92 -19.12
N VAL A 66 16.22 -5.07 -19.06
CA VAL A 66 15.16 -5.00 -20.09
C VAL A 66 15.77 -4.70 -21.47
N MET A 67 16.71 -3.75 -21.55
CA MET A 67 17.40 -3.45 -22.80
C MET A 67 18.25 -4.62 -23.30
N ASP A 68 18.93 -5.34 -22.41
CA ASP A 68 19.72 -6.51 -22.75
C ASP A 68 18.84 -7.65 -23.30
N TRP A 69 17.69 -7.93 -22.69
CA TRP A 69 16.73 -8.90 -23.19
C TRP A 69 16.20 -8.54 -24.58
N LEU A 70 15.88 -7.28 -24.82
CA LEU A 70 15.45 -6.79 -26.13
C LEU A 70 16.54 -6.95 -27.18
N ASN A 71 17.79 -6.66 -26.84
CA ASN A 71 18.90 -6.82 -27.76
C ASN A 71 19.14 -8.30 -28.10
N GLN A 72 18.93 -9.23 -27.17
CA GLN A 72 18.94 -10.66 -27.45
C GLN A 72 17.84 -11.03 -28.47
N VAL A 73 16.62 -10.52 -28.31
CA VAL A 73 15.51 -10.76 -29.26
C VAL A 73 15.83 -10.14 -30.63
N ARG A 74 16.34 -8.91 -30.66
CA ARG A 74 16.78 -8.24 -31.92
C ARG A 74 17.85 -9.04 -32.66
N GLY A 75 18.77 -9.70 -31.92
CA GLY A 75 19.78 -10.58 -32.49
C GLY A 75 19.23 -11.78 -33.27
N LYS A 76 17.97 -12.18 -32.97
CA LYS A 76 17.26 -13.27 -33.66
C LYS A 76 16.53 -12.85 -34.94
N GLY A 77 16.65 -11.61 -35.37
CA GLY A 77 15.93 -11.06 -36.53
C GLY A 77 16.14 -11.84 -37.84
N ARG A 78 17.32 -12.45 -38.05
CA ARG A 78 17.61 -13.31 -39.23
C ARG A 78 16.74 -14.58 -39.25
N SER A 79 16.22 -15.01 -38.10
CA SER A 79 15.31 -16.16 -37.98
C SER A 79 13.83 -15.77 -38.06
N GLY A 80 13.51 -14.51 -38.45
CA GLY A 80 12.15 -14.04 -38.56
C GLY A 80 11.51 -13.59 -37.26
N VAL A 81 12.26 -13.63 -36.14
CA VAL A 81 11.79 -13.16 -34.85
C VAL A 81 11.78 -11.63 -34.79
N ARG A 82 10.69 -11.05 -34.32
CA ARG A 82 10.56 -9.58 -34.13
C ARG A 82 10.64 -9.23 -32.66
N ALA A 83 11.41 -8.20 -32.33
CA ALA A 83 11.41 -7.62 -31.00
C ALA A 83 10.28 -6.59 -30.89
N PRO A 84 9.74 -6.34 -29.68
CA PRO A 84 8.80 -5.25 -29.43
C PRO A 84 9.33 -3.92 -29.93
N ALA A 85 8.46 -3.17 -30.62
CA ALA A 85 8.78 -1.86 -31.18
C ALA A 85 8.38 -0.71 -30.28
N MET A 86 7.43 -0.92 -29.36
CA MET A 86 6.86 0.10 -28.50
C MET A 86 7.07 -0.19 -27.03
N PHE A 87 7.43 0.86 -26.29
CA PHE A 87 7.40 0.88 -24.84
C PHE A 87 6.25 1.75 -24.39
N VAL A 88 5.37 1.19 -23.58
CA VAL A 88 4.25 1.91 -22.98
C VAL A 88 4.50 2.03 -21.49
N ALA A 89 4.48 3.25 -20.97
CA ALA A 89 4.60 3.46 -19.53
C ALA A 89 3.46 2.75 -18.81
N LEU A 90 3.81 1.82 -17.93
CA LEU A 90 2.83 1.03 -17.16
C LEU A 90 1.89 1.93 -16.34
N ASP A 91 2.43 3.04 -15.84
CA ASP A 91 1.69 4.02 -15.05
C ASP A 91 0.49 4.60 -15.80
N HIS A 92 0.63 4.84 -17.11
CA HIS A 92 -0.46 5.34 -17.92
C HIS A 92 -1.70 4.43 -17.88
N LEU A 93 -1.48 3.13 -17.90
CA LEU A 93 -2.55 2.13 -17.80
C LEU A 93 -3.07 2.04 -16.37
N LEU A 94 -2.17 1.93 -15.38
CA LEU A 94 -2.53 1.76 -13.98
C LEU A 94 -3.25 2.98 -13.40
N HIS A 95 -2.84 4.20 -13.79
CA HIS A 95 -3.50 5.41 -13.30
C HIS A 95 -4.95 5.51 -13.78
N ALA A 96 -5.23 5.13 -15.03
CA ALA A 96 -6.59 5.10 -15.55
C ALA A 96 -7.47 4.06 -14.80
N MET A 97 -6.92 2.87 -14.53
CA MET A 97 -7.61 1.84 -13.75
C MET A 97 -7.87 2.29 -12.31
N ARG A 98 -6.89 2.97 -11.68
CA ARG A 98 -7.03 3.47 -10.31
C ARG A 98 -7.98 4.65 -10.19
N LEU A 99 -8.14 5.44 -11.24
CA LEU A 99 -9.06 6.58 -11.25
C LEU A 99 -10.52 6.11 -11.14
N CYS A 100 -10.89 5.05 -11.88
CA CYS A 100 -12.23 4.50 -11.91
C CYS A 100 -12.25 3.14 -11.19
N LYS A 101 -12.79 3.11 -9.96
CA LYS A 101 -12.82 1.91 -9.11
C LYS A 101 -13.93 0.95 -9.55
N ALA A 102 -13.62 -0.34 -9.53
CA ALA A 102 -14.61 -1.40 -9.66
C ALA A 102 -15.53 -1.49 -8.42
N PRO A 103 -16.70 -2.11 -8.52
CA PRO A 103 -17.59 -2.27 -7.36
C PRO A 103 -16.94 -2.98 -6.17
N GLU A 104 -16.07 -3.96 -6.41
CA GLU A 104 -15.34 -4.71 -5.41
C GLU A 104 -14.33 -3.81 -4.67
N GLU A 105 -13.62 -2.94 -5.38
CA GLU A 105 -12.72 -1.95 -4.81
C GLU A 105 -13.50 -0.95 -3.93
N ILE A 106 -14.64 -0.47 -4.40
CA ILE A 106 -15.51 0.42 -3.63
C ILE A 106 -16.01 -0.26 -2.35
N ALA A 107 -16.28 -1.56 -2.36
CA ALA A 107 -16.67 -2.31 -1.16
C ALA A 107 -15.57 -2.30 -0.11
N VAL A 108 -14.31 -2.56 -0.50
CA VAL A 108 -13.14 -2.50 0.40
C VAL A 108 -12.92 -1.08 0.92
N MET A 109 -13.00 -0.07 0.06
CA MET A 109 -12.88 1.35 0.46
C MET A 109 -13.96 1.75 1.49
N ARG A 110 -15.19 1.29 1.32
CA ARG A 110 -16.28 1.54 2.28
C ARG A 110 -16.01 0.89 3.64
N GLU A 111 -15.48 -0.34 3.62
CA GLU A 111 -15.13 -1.04 4.85
C GLU A 111 -13.95 -0.38 5.57
N SER A 112 -12.90 0.02 4.83
CA SER A 112 -11.79 0.81 5.38
C SER A 112 -12.30 2.11 6.05
N ALA A 113 -13.18 2.84 5.37
CA ALA A 113 -13.77 4.07 5.92
C ALA A 113 -14.67 3.80 7.14
N ARG A 114 -15.42 2.67 7.16
CA ARG A 114 -16.23 2.26 8.32
C ARG A 114 -15.36 2.00 9.54
N ILE A 115 -14.26 1.26 9.37
CA ILE A 115 -13.29 0.97 10.44
C ILE A 115 -12.69 2.25 11.00
N ALA A 116 -12.28 3.17 10.13
CA ALA A 116 -11.72 4.46 10.55
C ALA A 116 -12.76 5.32 11.30
N ALA A 117 -14.00 5.38 10.82
CA ALA A 117 -15.06 6.08 11.50
C ALA A 117 -15.35 5.49 12.90
N GLU A 118 -15.33 4.16 13.03
CA GLU A 118 -15.47 3.50 14.33
C GLU A 118 -14.33 3.86 15.29
N ALA A 119 -13.08 3.87 14.80
CA ALA A 119 -11.92 4.27 15.57
C ALA A 119 -12.03 5.69 16.12
N HIS A 120 -12.48 6.64 15.29
CA HIS A 120 -12.76 8.01 15.72
C HIS A 120 -13.84 8.05 16.80
N CYS A 121 -14.91 7.27 16.65
CA CYS A 121 -15.95 7.19 17.67
C CYS A 121 -15.44 6.62 19.00
N GLN A 122 -14.55 5.62 18.96
CA GLN A 122 -13.94 5.08 20.18
C GLN A 122 -13.00 6.10 20.83
N ALA A 123 -12.14 6.77 20.05
CA ALA A 123 -11.29 7.84 20.57
C ALA A 123 -12.10 8.95 21.25
N MET A 124 -13.21 9.37 20.64
CA MET A 124 -14.13 10.36 21.25
C MET A 124 -14.72 9.87 22.58
N ARG A 125 -15.06 8.58 22.70
CA ARG A 125 -15.65 8.03 23.94
C ARG A 125 -14.68 7.98 25.11
N ILE A 126 -13.39 7.75 24.84
CA ILE A 126 -12.38 7.63 25.89
C ILE A 126 -11.71 8.96 26.23
N CYS A 127 -11.80 9.95 25.33
CA CYS A 127 -11.16 11.25 25.50
C CYS A 127 -11.68 11.97 26.76
N ARG A 128 -10.74 12.48 27.58
CA ARG A 128 -11.04 13.26 28.78
C ARG A 128 -9.88 14.17 29.14
N PRO A 129 -10.15 15.29 29.84
CA PRO A 129 -9.09 16.16 30.35
C PRO A 129 -8.06 15.41 31.20
N GLY A 130 -6.80 15.79 31.06
CA GLY A 130 -5.67 15.18 31.77
C GLY A 130 -5.08 13.95 31.11
N MET A 131 -5.67 13.43 30.03
CA MET A 131 -5.03 12.40 29.20
C MET A 131 -3.89 13.00 28.40
N MET A 132 -2.95 12.16 27.99
CA MET A 132 -2.00 12.48 26.93
C MET A 132 -2.63 12.20 25.57
N GLU A 133 -2.04 12.70 24.49
CA GLU A 133 -2.50 12.49 23.10
C GLU A 133 -2.32 11.04 22.65
N TYR A 134 -1.19 10.38 22.96
CA TYR A 134 -0.88 9.02 22.51
C TYR A 134 -1.87 7.91 22.93
N PRO A 135 -2.64 7.98 24.05
CA PRO A 135 -3.70 7.01 24.31
C PRO A 135 -4.84 7.04 23.28
N LEU A 136 -5.12 8.22 22.68
CA LEU A 136 -6.10 8.31 21.60
C LEU A 136 -5.57 7.70 20.30
N GLU A 137 -4.28 7.90 20.00
CA GLU A 137 -3.60 7.20 18.90
C GLU A 137 -3.64 5.68 19.11
N ALA A 138 -3.30 5.20 20.32
CA ALA A 138 -3.33 3.78 20.65
C ALA A 138 -4.73 3.17 20.46
N GLU A 139 -5.80 3.91 20.82
CA GLU A 139 -7.18 3.45 20.63
C GLU A 139 -7.56 3.36 19.15
N THR A 140 -7.15 4.35 18.33
CA THR A 140 -7.40 4.29 16.88
C THR A 140 -6.69 3.09 16.27
N LEU A 141 -5.41 2.87 16.60
CA LEU A 141 -4.64 1.74 16.11
C LEU A 141 -5.21 0.39 16.60
N HIS A 142 -5.65 0.32 17.88
CA HIS A 142 -6.31 -0.86 18.42
C HIS A 142 -7.54 -1.23 17.57
N THR A 143 -8.38 -0.26 17.27
CA THR A 143 -9.60 -0.47 16.47
C THR A 143 -9.25 -0.94 15.05
N PHE A 144 -8.21 -0.37 14.40
CA PHE A 144 -7.76 -0.80 13.09
C PHE A 144 -7.33 -2.27 13.10
N VAL A 145 -6.41 -2.61 13.99
CA VAL A 145 -5.84 -3.97 14.08
C VAL A 145 -6.90 -5.01 14.46
N GLN A 146 -7.83 -4.68 15.34
CA GLN A 146 -8.93 -5.57 15.74
C GLN A 146 -9.84 -5.92 14.56
N ASN A 147 -9.96 -5.03 13.57
CA ASN A 147 -10.73 -5.24 12.35
C ASN A 147 -9.87 -5.77 11.18
N GLY A 148 -8.64 -6.21 11.41
CA GLY A 148 -7.76 -6.77 10.38
C GLY A 148 -7.12 -5.72 9.46
N ALA A 149 -7.24 -4.43 9.80
CA ALA A 149 -6.65 -3.32 9.06
C ALA A 149 -5.35 -2.84 9.73
N GLY A 150 -4.52 -2.14 8.97
CA GLY A 150 -3.42 -1.33 9.47
C GLY A 150 -3.77 0.14 9.51
N TRP A 151 -2.80 0.98 9.85
CA TRP A 151 -2.87 2.42 9.65
C TRP A 151 -2.50 2.79 8.22
N SER A 152 -3.17 3.75 7.61
CA SER A 152 -2.83 4.25 6.27
C SER A 152 -1.64 5.24 6.31
N TYR A 153 -1.48 5.94 7.42
CA TYR A 153 -0.37 6.86 7.73
C TYR A 153 -0.24 7.01 9.24
N PRO A 154 0.90 7.52 9.77
CA PRO A 154 1.05 7.83 11.19
C PRO A 154 -0.05 8.77 11.65
N SER A 155 -0.86 8.33 12.62
CA SER A 155 -2.00 9.10 13.10
C SER A 155 -1.55 10.42 13.73
N ILE A 156 -2.31 11.48 13.51
CA ILE A 156 -2.11 12.80 14.08
C ILE A 156 -3.15 12.99 15.20
N VAL A 157 -2.69 13.28 16.40
CA VAL A 157 -3.54 13.57 17.56
C VAL A 157 -3.03 14.83 18.22
N GLY A 158 -3.60 15.98 17.88
CA GLY A 158 -3.18 17.28 18.41
C GLY A 158 -4.23 17.93 19.30
N GLY A 159 -3.89 18.21 20.55
CA GLY A 159 -4.72 18.98 21.49
C GLY A 159 -4.34 20.45 21.53
N GLY A 160 -5.32 21.37 21.68
CA GLY A 160 -5.08 22.81 21.76
C GLY A 160 -4.26 23.33 20.58
N ASP A 161 -3.15 24.02 20.84
CA ASP A 161 -2.29 24.62 19.80
C ASP A 161 -1.67 23.56 18.86
N ASN A 162 -1.45 22.33 19.32
CA ASN A 162 -0.93 21.25 18.47
C ASN A 162 -1.88 20.88 17.32
N SER A 163 -3.18 21.12 17.50
CA SER A 163 -4.19 20.90 16.45
C SER A 163 -4.02 21.81 15.23
N CYS A 164 -3.21 22.85 15.35
CA CYS A 164 -2.88 23.77 14.25
C CYS A 164 -1.64 23.34 13.44
N ILE A 165 -0.95 22.25 13.83
CA ILE A 165 0.20 21.71 13.13
C ILE A 165 -0.29 20.57 12.23
N LEU A 166 -0.22 20.75 10.89
CA LEU A 166 -0.83 19.85 9.91
C LEU A 166 -0.37 18.39 10.03
N HIS A 167 0.93 18.15 10.19
CA HIS A 167 1.49 16.80 10.30
C HIS A 167 2.14 16.59 11.67
N TYR A 168 1.36 16.88 12.73
CA TYR A 168 1.79 16.67 14.10
C TYR A 168 1.69 15.18 14.47
N THR A 169 2.81 14.48 14.53
CA THR A 169 2.89 13.04 14.81
C THR A 169 3.59 12.70 16.12
N GLU A 170 3.96 13.70 16.91
CA GLU A 170 4.59 13.47 18.21
C GLU A 170 3.60 12.93 19.25
N ASN A 171 2.36 13.37 19.20
CA ASN A 171 1.22 12.90 20.00
C ASN A 171 1.54 12.76 21.50
N ASN A 172 2.34 13.68 22.06
CA ASN A 172 2.94 13.51 23.40
C ASN A 172 2.59 14.62 24.41
N ALA A 173 1.64 15.49 24.07
CA ALA A 173 1.19 16.56 24.95
C ALA A 173 -0.04 16.15 25.77
N PRO A 174 -0.27 16.81 26.95
CA PRO A 174 -1.48 16.61 27.74
C PRO A 174 -2.68 17.36 27.14
N LEU A 175 -3.81 16.70 27.09
CA LEU A 175 -5.10 17.27 26.73
C LEU A 175 -5.71 18.03 27.91
N ARG A 176 -6.02 19.30 27.74
CA ARG A 176 -6.53 20.17 28.83
C ARG A 176 -8.04 20.32 28.75
N ASP A 177 -8.64 20.64 29.88
CA ASP A 177 -10.05 21.01 29.91
C ASP A 177 -10.29 22.28 29.11
N GLY A 178 -11.29 22.26 28.23
CA GLY A 178 -11.60 23.37 27.32
C GLY A 178 -10.84 23.38 26.00
N ASP A 179 -9.83 22.52 25.83
CA ASP A 179 -9.14 22.37 24.55
C ASP A 179 -10.02 21.63 23.52
N ILE A 180 -9.77 21.90 22.25
CA ILE A 180 -10.20 21.06 21.12
C ILE A 180 -9.06 20.09 20.82
N VAL A 181 -9.39 18.82 20.58
CA VAL A 181 -8.48 17.83 20.01
C VAL A 181 -8.87 17.56 18.55
N LEU A 182 -7.88 17.55 17.68
CA LEU A 182 -7.99 17.11 16.31
C LEU A 182 -7.36 15.72 16.20
N ILE A 183 -8.09 14.80 15.61
CA ILE A 183 -7.55 13.48 15.21
C ILE A 183 -7.64 13.38 13.70
N ASP A 184 -6.51 13.10 13.07
CA ASP A 184 -6.41 12.73 11.67
C ASP A 184 -5.79 11.34 11.58
N ALA A 185 -6.63 10.37 11.23
CA ALA A 185 -6.28 8.96 11.22
C ALA A 185 -7.09 8.20 10.19
N GLY A 186 -6.45 7.25 9.53
CA GLY A 186 -7.07 6.40 8.53
C GLY A 186 -6.65 4.95 8.66
N ALA A 187 -7.57 4.05 8.32
CA ALA A 187 -7.30 2.62 8.22
C ALA A 187 -6.86 2.25 6.80
N GLU A 188 -5.97 1.27 6.67
CA GLU A 188 -5.66 0.60 5.41
C GLU A 188 -6.12 -0.84 5.46
N LEU A 189 -7.01 -1.21 4.55
CA LEU A 189 -7.54 -2.56 4.40
C LEU A 189 -7.29 -3.05 2.97
N ASP A 190 -6.59 -4.17 2.81
CA ASP A 190 -6.30 -4.79 1.51
C ASP A 190 -5.72 -3.82 0.46
N GLY A 191 -4.88 -2.88 0.89
CA GLY A 191 -4.25 -1.86 0.03
C GLY A 191 -5.12 -0.63 -0.26
N TYR A 192 -6.30 -0.49 0.37
CA TYR A 192 -7.17 0.68 0.25
C TYR A 192 -7.20 1.48 1.54
N ALA A 193 -6.63 2.68 1.47
CA ALA A 193 -6.56 3.61 2.58
C ALA A 193 -7.84 4.42 2.72
N SER A 194 -8.25 4.67 3.96
CA SER A 194 -9.16 5.77 4.32
C SER A 194 -8.38 6.91 4.95
N ASP A 195 -9.00 8.08 5.00
CA ASP A 195 -8.43 9.32 5.49
C ASP A 195 -9.55 10.15 6.12
N ILE A 196 -9.53 10.31 7.45
CA ILE A 196 -10.58 10.98 8.20
C ILE A 196 -9.97 11.91 9.23
N THR A 197 -10.28 13.20 9.13
CA THR A 197 -9.99 14.19 10.18
C THR A 197 -11.24 14.58 10.92
N ARG A 198 -11.20 14.61 12.25
CA ARG A 198 -12.27 15.12 13.11
C ARG A 198 -11.71 15.92 14.28
N SER A 199 -12.40 17.03 14.59
CA SER A 199 -12.12 17.86 15.77
C SER A 199 -13.30 17.82 16.74
N PHE A 200 -13.00 17.66 18.02
CA PHE A 200 -14.02 17.61 19.07
C PHE A 200 -13.45 18.16 20.40
N PRO A 201 -14.30 18.63 21.32
CA PRO A 201 -13.83 19.15 22.60
C PRO A 201 -13.37 18.02 23.52
N VAL A 202 -12.23 18.22 24.19
CA VAL A 202 -11.62 17.24 25.11
C VAL A 202 -12.57 16.84 26.24
N ASN A 203 -13.39 17.79 26.72
CA ASN A 203 -14.36 17.57 27.80
C ASN A 203 -15.77 17.20 27.31
N GLY A 204 -15.96 16.99 26.00
CA GLY A 204 -17.25 16.63 25.40
C GLY A 204 -18.25 17.78 25.26
N ARG A 205 -17.84 19.03 25.50
CA ARG A 205 -18.70 20.20 25.42
C ARG A 205 -18.04 21.31 24.63
N PHE A 206 -18.71 21.80 23.58
CA PHE A 206 -18.26 23.00 22.89
C PHE A 206 -18.45 24.22 23.75
N SER A 207 -17.45 25.10 23.83
CA SER A 207 -17.60 26.44 24.40
C SER A 207 -18.47 27.29 23.48
N GLY A 208 -19.40 28.01 24.04
CA GLY A 208 -20.24 28.97 23.30
C GLY A 208 -19.46 30.22 22.87
#